data_4053c2413d04c2e5a651a824ec6603c8
#
_entry.id   4053c2413d04c2e5a651a824ec6603c8
#
_cell.length_a   1.000
_cell.length_b   1.000
_cell.length_c   1.000
_cell.angle_alpha   90.00
_cell.angle_beta   90.00
_cell.angle_gamma   90.00
#
_symmetry.space_group_name_H-M   'P 1'
#
loop_
_entity.id
_entity.type
_entity.pdbx_description
1 polymer ?
#
loop_
_entity_poly.entity_id
_entity_poly.type
_entity_poly.pdbx_seq_one_letter_code
_entity_poly.pdbx_strand_id
1 'polypeptide(L)'
;MVLNAADGGTIKDTHNFNGLHLLRGDWTLSSKGDFTEGVLVDRDGTLTNLGSIEGGAISVGKLFNKGSIKGDVHVETGGSFAGKGTVRHLHVNGLLTVNGLHGSPRVKGDLSLSPTAELAYEVTPEGRGQTIKVDGTAELGGATLKVVAVPGEYPATSPYKIIEAAKVDGEFGTIVNDLAFMTATPQYNKKSVGLTFARNDVPLKSVATTDSGRAVAGSIVEPQVPSSPAPSTPLTASTPLPDSDSASTATASTSLTAPAATSASVPIQDEFVTAPVSEAVEAPASAPQKPANTAVAAILASDSKTAAIALEQLAAGSNANLAKATLSSITPVSTSMLSAMRQLDNRTGPAHGSGNSPRQAAGGLDSGRVWVQALGNGGKIDRDTDSTLKHSTQGLVAGADWRLDEQWHVGIIGGKSQTKLDARHSDGDLDSWHVGAYAVRQDGPLALRFGATYASHDGSSKRRVAFNGFSDRLKGSYDASTQQAFAEAGYNFGEGDVTLEPFANLGYQRYQRDSYSEKGGHAALKVHGQSQNNLNSTFGLRVAKTNTLDNGMQLTPRLSTGWKHTYGELDQHTRQQLLNGGIDFEIAGAQLDRNSLSLDAGLDLALSANHTLGMGVTGDIASDSRNTAVMGQWRMAF
;
A
#
# COMPACT_ATOMS: atom_id res chain seq x y z
N MET A 1 -53.53 6.33 -19.86
CA MET A 1 -52.53 7.41 -19.69
C MET A 1 -51.22 6.97 -20.29
N VAL A 2 -50.53 7.82 -21.10
CA VAL A 2 -49.19 7.50 -21.63
C VAL A 2 -48.24 8.60 -21.23
N LEU A 3 -47.07 8.22 -20.66
CA LEU A 3 -46.03 9.14 -20.22
C LEU A 3 -44.74 8.90 -21.02
N ASN A 4 -44.24 9.98 -21.66
CA ASN A 4 -43.12 9.90 -22.59
C ASN A 4 -42.18 11.13 -22.44
N ALA A 5 -42.00 11.67 -21.27
CA ALA A 5 -41.08 12.77 -21.01
C ALA A 5 -39.78 12.22 -20.40
N ALA A 6 -38.64 12.55 -21.00
CA ALA A 6 -37.31 12.07 -20.55
C ALA A 6 -36.97 12.58 -19.14
N ASP A 7 -37.40 13.82 -18.80
CA ASP A 7 -37.15 14.43 -17.49
C ASP A 7 -38.04 13.85 -16.39
N GLY A 8 -39.04 13.01 -16.76
CA GLY A 8 -39.96 12.42 -15.81
C GLY A 8 -40.93 13.41 -15.17
N GLY A 9 -41.39 13.11 -13.95
CA GLY A 9 -42.28 13.97 -13.20
C GLY A 9 -43.03 13.30 -12.04
N THR A 10 -43.99 14.01 -11.47
CA THR A 10 -44.82 13.51 -10.38
C THR A 10 -46.28 13.40 -10.81
N ILE A 11 -46.86 12.23 -10.61
CA ILE A 11 -48.27 11.91 -10.86
C ILE A 11 -49.02 12.06 -9.51
N LYS A 12 -50.08 12.87 -9.49
CA LYS A 12 -50.96 13.07 -8.32
C LYS A 12 -52.39 12.84 -8.76
N ASP A 13 -53.15 12.18 -7.89
CA ASP A 13 -54.63 12.04 -7.95
C ASP A 13 -55.17 11.78 -9.35
N THR A 14 -54.88 10.62 -9.88
CA THR A 14 -55.37 10.15 -11.18
C THR A 14 -56.70 9.49 -11.02
N HIS A 15 -57.75 10.10 -11.59
CA HIS A 15 -59.11 9.56 -11.63
C HIS A 15 -59.49 9.25 -13.08
N ASN A 16 -60.24 8.16 -13.27
CA ASN A 16 -60.79 7.75 -14.58
C ASN A 16 -59.73 7.37 -15.63
N PHE A 17 -58.54 6.92 -15.22
CA PHE A 17 -57.58 6.29 -16.11
C PHE A 17 -57.50 4.78 -15.83
N ASN A 18 -57.95 3.97 -16.78
CA ASN A 18 -57.93 2.50 -16.58
C ASN A 18 -56.50 1.94 -16.54
N GLY A 19 -55.55 2.51 -17.29
CA GLY A 19 -54.18 2.05 -17.31
C GLY A 19 -53.16 3.17 -17.45
N LEU A 20 -51.91 2.89 -17.03
CA LEU A 20 -50.75 3.75 -17.20
C LEU A 20 -49.68 3.03 -18.03
N HIS A 21 -49.26 3.66 -19.13
CA HIS A 21 -48.11 3.22 -19.92
C HIS A 21 -47.00 4.24 -19.81
N LEU A 22 -45.89 3.86 -19.16
CA LEU A 22 -44.71 4.67 -18.96
C LEU A 22 -43.64 4.23 -19.95
N LEU A 23 -43.40 5.03 -20.99
CA LEU A 23 -42.46 4.73 -22.06
C LEU A 23 -41.02 5.06 -21.65
N ARG A 24 -40.81 6.24 -21.01
CA ARG A 24 -39.49 6.68 -20.57
C ARG A 24 -39.55 7.74 -19.49
N GLY A 25 -38.39 7.98 -18.82
CA GLY A 25 -38.21 9.00 -17.79
C GLY A 25 -38.51 8.48 -16.38
N ASP A 26 -38.12 9.27 -15.38
CA ASP A 26 -38.28 8.95 -13.97
C ASP A 26 -39.57 9.56 -13.40
N TRP A 27 -40.56 8.72 -13.14
CA TRP A 27 -41.87 9.16 -12.68
C TRP A 27 -42.17 8.70 -11.27
N THR A 28 -42.81 9.56 -10.49
CA THR A 28 -43.24 9.24 -9.13
C THR A 28 -44.78 9.34 -9.02
N LEU A 29 -45.44 8.24 -8.66
CA LEU A 29 -46.83 8.23 -8.25
C LEU A 29 -46.91 8.52 -6.76
N SER A 30 -47.34 9.75 -6.38
CA SER A 30 -47.30 10.23 -4.99
C SER A 30 -48.58 9.91 -4.21
N SER A 31 -49.67 9.58 -4.88
CA SER A 31 -50.99 9.33 -4.25
C SER A 31 -51.68 8.14 -4.93
N LYS A 32 -53.02 8.03 -4.82
CA LYS A 32 -53.78 6.97 -5.42
C LYS A 32 -53.82 7.05 -6.96
N GLY A 33 -53.56 5.95 -7.64
CA GLY A 33 -53.75 5.76 -9.08
C GLY A 33 -54.85 4.72 -9.32
N ASP A 34 -55.95 5.13 -9.97
CA ASP A 34 -57.10 4.30 -10.28
C ASP A 34 -56.87 3.35 -11.49
N PHE A 35 -55.62 3.00 -11.78
CA PHE A 35 -55.22 2.18 -12.92
C PHE A 35 -55.73 0.72 -12.76
N THR A 36 -57.00 0.49 -13.01
CA THR A 36 -57.65 -0.84 -12.81
C THR A 36 -57.14 -1.91 -13.77
N GLU A 37 -56.72 -1.54 -14.99
CA GLU A 37 -56.06 -2.41 -15.97
C GLU A 37 -54.53 -2.52 -15.70
N GLY A 38 -54.02 -1.73 -14.74
CA GLY A 38 -52.64 -1.80 -14.31
C GLY A 38 -51.70 -0.76 -14.93
N VAL A 39 -50.42 -0.99 -14.69
CA VAL A 39 -49.33 -0.11 -15.10
C VAL A 39 -48.32 -0.91 -15.91
N LEU A 40 -47.91 -0.38 -17.05
CA LEU A 40 -46.80 -0.90 -17.86
C LEU A 40 -45.61 0.09 -17.77
N VAL A 41 -44.47 -0.41 -17.32
CA VAL A 41 -43.20 0.36 -17.28
C VAL A 41 -42.27 -0.22 -18.32
N ASP A 42 -42.05 0.54 -19.41
CA ASP A 42 -41.13 0.17 -20.47
C ASP A 42 -39.67 0.28 -20.07
N ARG A 43 -38.77 -0.27 -20.91
CA ARG A 43 -37.33 -0.41 -20.66
C ARG A 43 -36.63 0.88 -20.21
N ASP A 44 -36.99 2.02 -20.82
CA ASP A 44 -36.40 3.33 -20.53
C ASP A 44 -37.15 4.11 -19.45
N GLY A 45 -38.16 3.48 -18.84
CA GLY A 45 -39.00 4.05 -17.80
C GLY A 45 -38.61 3.61 -16.39
N THR A 46 -38.72 4.54 -15.45
CA THR A 46 -38.63 4.28 -14.00
C THR A 46 -39.90 4.77 -13.33
N LEU A 47 -40.62 3.89 -12.63
CA LEU A 47 -41.76 4.27 -11.81
C LEU A 47 -41.45 4.08 -10.32
N THR A 48 -41.57 5.15 -9.54
CA THR A 48 -41.58 5.09 -8.07
C THR A 48 -43.02 5.23 -7.59
N ASN A 49 -43.58 4.15 -7.06
CA ASN A 49 -44.90 4.16 -6.43
C ASN A 49 -44.79 4.44 -4.93
N LEU A 50 -45.25 5.61 -4.49
CA LEU A 50 -45.38 5.98 -3.08
C LEU A 50 -46.84 5.83 -2.60
N GLY A 51 -47.80 5.74 -3.51
CA GLY A 51 -49.24 5.67 -3.26
C GLY A 51 -49.81 4.25 -3.42
N SER A 52 -50.98 4.15 -4.07
CA SER A 52 -51.63 2.89 -4.36
C SER A 52 -51.96 2.76 -5.85
N ILE A 53 -51.76 1.56 -6.40
CA ILE A 53 -52.22 1.15 -7.73
C ILE A 53 -53.31 0.11 -7.55
N GLU A 54 -54.50 0.33 -8.13
CA GLU A 54 -55.66 -0.57 -7.95
C GLU A 54 -55.49 -1.87 -8.77
N GLY A 55 -54.93 -1.79 -9.98
CA GLY A 55 -54.62 -2.95 -10.82
C GLY A 55 -53.25 -3.55 -10.51
N GLY A 56 -52.73 -4.31 -11.47
CA GLY A 56 -51.39 -4.88 -11.42
C GLY A 56 -50.31 -3.98 -12.01
N ALA A 57 -49.10 -4.54 -12.19
CA ALA A 57 -48.02 -3.87 -12.87
C ALA A 57 -47.17 -4.85 -13.70
N ILE A 58 -46.75 -4.41 -14.88
CA ILE A 58 -45.76 -5.10 -15.69
C ILE A 58 -44.53 -4.20 -15.80
N SER A 59 -43.37 -4.71 -15.41
CA SER A 59 -42.11 -3.98 -15.45
C SER A 59 -41.14 -4.61 -16.44
N VAL A 60 -40.87 -3.91 -17.53
CA VAL A 60 -39.77 -4.18 -18.45
C VAL A 60 -38.61 -3.21 -18.14
N GLY A 61 -38.91 -2.06 -17.51
CA GLY A 61 -38.01 -1.08 -16.97
C GLY A 61 -37.79 -1.22 -15.47
N LYS A 62 -37.83 -0.11 -14.72
CA LYS A 62 -37.57 -0.10 -13.27
C LYS A 62 -38.84 0.26 -12.49
N LEU A 63 -39.23 -0.59 -11.57
CA LEU A 63 -40.38 -0.36 -10.68
C LEU A 63 -39.94 -0.36 -9.22
N PHE A 64 -40.00 0.82 -8.57
CA PHE A 64 -39.75 0.98 -7.15
C PHE A 64 -41.09 1.11 -6.40
N ASN A 65 -41.48 0.06 -5.65
CA ASN A 65 -42.73 0.08 -4.92
C ASN A 65 -42.50 0.35 -3.41
N LYS A 66 -42.83 1.53 -2.95
CA LYS A 66 -42.88 1.90 -1.52
C LYS A 66 -44.29 1.99 -0.96
N GLY A 67 -45.28 1.90 -1.84
CA GLY A 67 -46.71 1.95 -1.54
C GLY A 67 -47.38 0.59 -1.68
N SER A 68 -48.55 0.54 -2.34
CA SER A 68 -49.35 -0.68 -2.53
C SER A 68 -49.71 -0.88 -3.99
N ILE A 69 -49.58 -2.11 -4.49
CA ILE A 69 -50.10 -2.54 -5.77
C ILE A 69 -51.09 -3.69 -5.45
N LYS A 70 -52.39 -3.48 -5.73
CA LYS A 70 -53.41 -4.43 -5.32
C LYS A 70 -53.56 -5.64 -6.25
N GLY A 71 -53.09 -5.52 -7.48
CA GLY A 71 -53.03 -6.58 -8.45
C GLY A 71 -51.66 -7.29 -8.49
N ASP A 72 -51.51 -8.15 -9.48
CA ASP A 72 -50.30 -8.97 -9.67
C ASP A 72 -49.20 -8.13 -10.34
N VAL A 73 -47.97 -8.39 -9.94
CA VAL A 73 -46.78 -7.71 -10.50
C VAL A 73 -45.97 -8.73 -11.29
N HIS A 74 -45.69 -8.40 -12.55
CA HIS A 74 -44.82 -9.16 -13.43
C HIS A 74 -43.58 -8.36 -13.76
N VAL A 75 -42.39 -8.88 -13.39
CA VAL A 75 -41.09 -8.32 -13.71
C VAL A 75 -40.50 -9.13 -14.85
N GLU A 76 -40.55 -8.56 -16.05
CA GLU A 76 -40.09 -9.25 -17.25
C GLU A 76 -38.56 -9.30 -17.34
N THR A 77 -38.05 -10.15 -18.24
CA THR A 77 -36.61 -10.24 -18.49
C THR A 77 -36.04 -8.87 -18.91
N GLY A 78 -35.04 -8.38 -18.18
CA GLY A 78 -34.48 -7.02 -18.33
C GLY A 78 -35.18 -5.97 -17.49
N GLY A 79 -36.34 -6.27 -16.92
CA GLY A 79 -37.01 -5.40 -15.94
C GLY A 79 -36.49 -5.60 -14.52
N SER A 80 -36.79 -4.64 -13.64
CA SER A 80 -36.38 -4.71 -12.21
C SER A 80 -37.48 -4.24 -11.28
N PHE A 81 -37.50 -4.84 -10.09
CA PHE A 81 -38.39 -4.50 -9.00
C PHE A 81 -37.62 -4.33 -7.68
N ALA A 82 -37.90 -3.28 -6.94
CA ALA A 82 -37.41 -3.09 -5.59
C ALA A 82 -38.41 -2.31 -4.74
N GLY A 83 -38.26 -2.36 -3.42
CA GLY A 83 -39.02 -1.53 -2.50
C GLY A 83 -39.75 -2.32 -1.40
N LYS A 84 -40.08 -1.60 -0.31
CA LYS A 84 -40.73 -2.15 0.90
C LYS A 84 -42.26 -2.18 0.84
N GLY A 85 -42.83 -1.88 -0.34
CA GLY A 85 -44.29 -1.83 -0.52
C GLY A 85 -44.93 -3.21 -0.55
N THR A 86 -46.26 -3.19 -0.62
CA THR A 86 -47.09 -4.42 -0.66
C THR A 86 -47.51 -4.69 -2.09
N VAL A 87 -47.50 -5.96 -2.48
CA VAL A 87 -48.05 -6.46 -3.75
C VAL A 87 -48.96 -7.68 -3.49
N ARG A 88 -49.85 -8.00 -4.43
CA ARG A 88 -50.70 -9.20 -4.31
C ARG A 88 -49.88 -10.45 -4.63
N HIS A 89 -49.53 -10.70 -5.88
CA HIS A 89 -48.60 -11.72 -6.33
C HIS A 89 -47.39 -11.03 -6.99
N LEU A 90 -46.22 -11.67 -6.91
CA LEU A 90 -44.99 -11.14 -7.52
C LEU A 90 -44.34 -12.25 -8.37
N HIS A 91 -44.40 -12.09 -9.69
CA HIS A 91 -43.77 -12.97 -10.67
C HIS A 91 -42.53 -12.29 -11.24
N VAL A 92 -41.37 -12.91 -11.11
CA VAL A 92 -40.09 -12.32 -11.48
C VAL A 92 -39.36 -13.18 -12.50
N ASN A 93 -39.18 -12.64 -13.70
CA ASN A 93 -38.32 -13.17 -14.76
C ASN A 93 -37.02 -12.34 -14.90
N GLY A 94 -36.96 -11.14 -14.30
CA GLY A 94 -35.88 -10.20 -14.31
C GLY A 94 -35.20 -10.08 -12.94
N LEU A 95 -34.93 -8.85 -12.51
CA LEU A 95 -34.18 -8.53 -11.28
C LEU A 95 -35.13 -8.16 -10.12
N LEU A 96 -35.04 -8.87 -9.01
CA LEU A 96 -35.59 -8.46 -7.72
C LEU A 96 -34.47 -8.00 -6.79
N THR A 97 -34.49 -6.71 -6.38
CA THR A 97 -33.48 -6.15 -5.47
C THR A 97 -34.03 -5.95 -4.07
N VAL A 98 -33.32 -6.49 -3.08
CA VAL A 98 -33.61 -6.35 -1.65
C VAL A 98 -32.36 -5.84 -0.94
N ASN A 99 -32.42 -4.61 -0.44
CA ASN A 99 -31.28 -3.97 0.21
C ASN A 99 -31.75 -2.96 1.28
N GLY A 100 -30.80 -2.41 2.05
CA GLY A 100 -31.09 -1.43 3.09
C GLY A 100 -31.73 -0.13 2.58
N LEU A 101 -31.45 0.27 1.33
CA LEU A 101 -31.99 1.50 0.72
C LEU A 101 -33.45 1.37 0.32
N HIS A 102 -33.83 0.25 -0.28
CA HIS A 102 -35.17 0.02 -0.82
C HIS A 102 -36.06 -0.80 0.11
N GLY A 103 -35.46 -1.62 0.97
CA GLY A 103 -36.15 -2.58 1.83
C GLY A 103 -36.54 -3.85 1.09
N SER A 104 -37.45 -4.63 1.66
CA SER A 104 -37.98 -5.88 1.08
C SER A 104 -39.49 -5.78 0.85
N PRO A 105 -40.02 -6.34 -0.25
CA PRO A 105 -41.45 -6.35 -0.52
C PRO A 105 -42.22 -7.28 0.45
N ARG A 106 -43.48 -6.93 0.72
CA ARG A 106 -44.48 -7.86 1.28
C ARG A 106 -45.38 -8.35 0.18
N VAL A 107 -45.41 -9.67 -0.02
CA VAL A 107 -46.26 -10.34 -1.00
C VAL A 107 -47.42 -11.01 -0.26
N LYS A 108 -48.66 -10.58 -0.54
CA LYS A 108 -49.87 -11.13 0.12
C LYS A 108 -50.34 -12.47 -0.41
N GLY A 109 -49.98 -12.78 -1.64
CA GLY A 109 -50.19 -14.08 -2.29
C GLY A 109 -48.86 -14.77 -2.46
N ASP A 110 -48.59 -15.21 -3.68
CA ASP A 110 -47.43 -16.03 -4.02
C ASP A 110 -46.30 -15.19 -4.62
N LEU A 111 -45.05 -15.58 -4.33
CA LEU A 111 -43.83 -15.14 -4.99
C LEU A 111 -43.38 -16.24 -5.93
N SER A 112 -43.22 -15.96 -7.21
CA SER A 112 -42.68 -16.92 -8.19
C SER A 112 -41.45 -16.33 -8.86
N LEU A 113 -40.30 -17.00 -8.75
CA LEU A 113 -39.05 -16.67 -9.41
C LEU A 113 -38.83 -17.68 -10.54
N SER A 114 -38.61 -17.19 -11.76
CA SER A 114 -38.27 -18.05 -12.89
C SER A 114 -36.78 -18.44 -12.90
N PRO A 115 -36.37 -19.43 -13.72
CA PRO A 115 -34.95 -19.77 -13.84
C PRO A 115 -34.05 -18.62 -14.35
N THR A 116 -34.65 -17.62 -15.04
CA THR A 116 -33.94 -16.42 -15.52
C THR A 116 -33.92 -15.28 -14.52
N ALA A 117 -34.66 -15.42 -13.41
CA ALA A 117 -34.72 -14.37 -12.37
C ALA A 117 -33.43 -14.30 -11.59
N GLU A 118 -33.04 -13.06 -11.19
CA GLU A 118 -31.98 -12.79 -10.24
C GLU A 118 -32.60 -12.13 -9.00
N LEU A 119 -32.37 -12.72 -7.82
CA LEU A 119 -32.59 -12.08 -6.53
C LEU A 119 -31.29 -11.49 -6.03
N ALA A 120 -31.11 -10.17 -6.16
CA ALA A 120 -29.99 -9.45 -5.57
C ALA A 120 -30.33 -9.09 -4.11
N TYR A 121 -29.71 -9.79 -3.17
CA TYR A 121 -30.00 -9.69 -1.75
C TYR A 121 -28.80 -9.17 -0.97
N GLU A 122 -28.97 -7.99 -0.33
CA GLU A 122 -27.95 -7.38 0.51
C GLU A 122 -27.94 -7.99 1.91
N VAL A 123 -26.75 -8.35 2.39
CA VAL A 123 -26.50 -8.83 3.74
C VAL A 123 -25.58 -7.87 4.49
N THR A 124 -25.82 -7.70 5.80
CA THR A 124 -24.98 -6.88 6.68
C THR A 124 -24.30 -7.73 7.74
N PRO A 125 -23.10 -7.30 8.23
CA PRO A 125 -22.35 -8.06 9.25
C PRO A 125 -23.12 -8.35 10.54
N GLU A 126 -24.05 -7.48 10.89
CA GLU A 126 -24.84 -7.60 12.13
C GLU A 126 -25.90 -8.70 12.06
N GLY A 127 -25.95 -9.48 10.98
CA GLY A 127 -26.97 -10.53 10.79
C GLY A 127 -28.36 -9.98 10.51
N ARG A 128 -28.48 -8.71 10.13
CA ARG A 128 -29.75 -8.04 9.81
C ARG A 128 -29.92 -7.99 8.30
N GLY A 129 -30.76 -8.85 7.78
CA GLY A 129 -31.22 -8.82 6.40
C GLY A 129 -32.65 -8.29 6.32
N GLN A 130 -33.06 -7.87 5.12
CA GLN A 130 -34.43 -7.44 4.83
C GLN A 130 -35.24 -8.65 4.39
N THR A 131 -35.92 -9.36 5.31
CA THR A 131 -36.70 -10.59 4.98
C THR A 131 -37.86 -10.27 4.04
N ILE A 132 -37.96 -10.95 2.91
CA ILE A 132 -39.13 -10.95 2.04
C ILE A 132 -40.22 -11.77 2.72
N LYS A 133 -41.37 -11.15 3.00
CA LYS A 133 -42.52 -11.80 3.61
C LYS A 133 -43.56 -12.16 2.56
N VAL A 134 -43.89 -13.43 2.47
CA VAL A 134 -44.83 -14.01 1.49
C VAL A 134 -45.97 -14.71 2.28
N ASP A 135 -47.18 -14.21 2.17
CA ASP A 135 -48.30 -14.79 2.91
C ASP A 135 -48.78 -16.13 2.26
N GLY A 136 -48.42 -16.39 0.99
CA GLY A 136 -48.64 -17.61 0.24
C GLY A 136 -47.39 -18.47 0.04
N THR A 137 -47.24 -19.02 -1.16
CA THR A 137 -46.09 -19.87 -1.56
C THR A 137 -44.97 -19.03 -2.15
N ALA A 138 -43.73 -19.33 -1.78
CA ALA A 138 -42.53 -18.82 -2.44
C ALA A 138 -41.95 -19.93 -3.32
N GLU A 139 -42.13 -19.81 -4.64
CA GLU A 139 -41.55 -20.69 -5.66
C GLU A 139 -40.23 -20.13 -6.14
N LEU A 140 -39.12 -20.85 -5.92
CA LEU A 140 -37.77 -20.35 -6.20
C LEU A 140 -37.31 -20.68 -7.62
N GLY A 141 -37.92 -21.60 -8.31
CA GLY A 141 -37.83 -21.90 -9.74
C GLY A 141 -36.42 -22.08 -10.32
N GLY A 142 -35.40 -22.35 -9.52
CA GLY A 142 -34.02 -22.43 -9.99
C GLY A 142 -33.39 -21.07 -10.29
N ALA A 143 -33.95 -19.98 -9.77
CA ALA A 143 -33.44 -18.61 -9.95
C ALA A 143 -32.01 -18.42 -9.41
N THR A 144 -31.33 -17.34 -9.83
CA THR A 144 -30.02 -16.95 -9.28
C THR A 144 -30.22 -16.15 -8.01
N LEU A 145 -29.56 -16.57 -6.91
CA LEU A 145 -29.39 -15.76 -5.72
C LEU A 145 -28.04 -15.04 -5.78
N LYS A 146 -28.05 -13.72 -5.92
CA LYS A 146 -26.87 -12.88 -5.85
C LYS A 146 -26.78 -12.22 -4.48
N VAL A 147 -25.84 -12.67 -3.68
CA VAL A 147 -25.57 -12.13 -2.34
C VAL A 147 -24.63 -10.94 -2.47
N VAL A 148 -25.12 -9.75 -2.09
CA VAL A 148 -24.36 -8.50 -2.06
C VAL A 148 -23.98 -8.22 -0.62
N ALA A 149 -22.69 -8.31 -0.30
CA ALA A 149 -22.21 -8.16 1.07
C ALA A 149 -21.82 -6.71 1.37
N VAL A 150 -22.43 -6.13 2.42
CA VAL A 150 -21.96 -4.84 2.97
C VAL A 150 -20.63 -5.07 3.68
N PRO A 151 -19.65 -4.16 3.55
CA PRO A 151 -18.37 -4.30 4.24
C PRO A 151 -18.48 -4.56 5.73
N GLY A 152 -17.77 -5.59 6.23
CA GLY A 152 -17.75 -5.96 7.65
C GLY A 152 -17.47 -7.43 7.90
N GLU A 153 -17.47 -7.85 9.15
CA GLU A 153 -17.17 -9.22 9.58
C GLU A 153 -18.45 -10.06 9.65
N TYR A 154 -18.52 -11.14 8.88
CA TYR A 154 -19.68 -12.03 8.80
C TYR A 154 -19.54 -13.21 9.78
N PRO A 155 -20.46 -13.35 10.77
CA PRO A 155 -20.43 -14.48 11.68
C PRO A 155 -20.84 -15.77 10.95
N ALA A 156 -20.06 -16.82 11.12
CA ALA A 156 -20.29 -18.13 10.50
C ALA A 156 -21.60 -18.83 10.95
N THR A 157 -22.14 -18.43 12.12
CA THR A 157 -23.23 -19.15 12.79
C THR A 157 -24.58 -18.43 12.79
N SER A 158 -24.67 -17.20 12.28
CA SER A 158 -25.95 -16.46 12.26
C SER A 158 -26.69 -16.68 10.94
N PRO A 159 -27.80 -17.42 10.94
CA PRO A 159 -28.60 -17.60 9.74
C PRO A 159 -29.32 -16.30 9.41
N TYR A 160 -29.02 -15.73 8.26
CA TYR A 160 -29.86 -14.66 7.69
C TYR A 160 -31.14 -15.25 7.18
N LYS A 161 -32.28 -14.64 7.48
CA LYS A 161 -33.56 -15.05 6.91
C LYS A 161 -33.88 -14.22 5.67
N ILE A 162 -33.75 -14.79 4.48
CA ILE A 162 -33.98 -14.12 3.21
C ILE A 162 -35.48 -14.06 2.88
N ILE A 163 -36.15 -15.20 2.98
CA ILE A 163 -37.57 -15.35 2.67
C ILE A 163 -38.28 -16.03 3.84
N GLU A 164 -39.45 -15.55 4.15
CA GLU A 164 -40.43 -16.17 5.08
C GLU A 164 -41.77 -16.30 4.35
N ALA A 165 -42.27 -17.52 4.22
CA ALA A 165 -43.48 -17.84 3.45
C ALA A 165 -44.37 -18.86 4.17
N ALA A 166 -45.65 -18.99 3.76
CA ALA A 166 -46.50 -20.09 4.23
C ALA A 166 -45.95 -21.45 3.76
N LYS A 167 -45.40 -21.49 2.52
CA LYS A 167 -44.72 -22.64 1.94
C LYS A 167 -43.54 -22.15 1.09
N VAL A 168 -42.40 -22.82 1.14
CA VAL A 168 -41.29 -22.65 0.21
C VAL A 168 -41.24 -23.85 -0.71
N ASP A 169 -41.12 -23.62 -2.02
CA ASP A 169 -41.07 -24.64 -3.07
C ASP A 169 -39.88 -24.41 -4.02
N GLY A 170 -39.14 -25.47 -4.29
CA GLY A 170 -37.91 -25.41 -5.09
C GLY A 170 -36.71 -24.81 -4.33
N GLU A 171 -35.61 -24.63 -5.07
CA GLU A 171 -34.33 -24.11 -4.59
C GLU A 171 -33.77 -23.08 -5.58
N PHE A 172 -32.79 -22.28 -5.16
CA PHE A 172 -32.02 -21.46 -6.07
C PHE A 172 -31.07 -22.32 -6.90
N GLY A 173 -31.00 -22.08 -8.22
CA GLY A 173 -30.13 -22.84 -9.13
C GLY A 173 -28.66 -22.41 -9.09
N THR A 174 -28.43 -21.11 -8.91
CA THR A 174 -27.09 -20.53 -8.86
C THR A 174 -26.97 -19.58 -7.68
N ILE A 175 -25.87 -19.69 -6.95
CA ILE A 175 -25.53 -18.76 -5.87
C ILE A 175 -24.27 -17.97 -6.28
N VAL A 176 -24.38 -16.67 -6.37
CA VAL A 176 -23.28 -15.73 -6.63
C VAL A 176 -23.05 -14.88 -5.39
N ASN A 177 -21.81 -14.72 -4.99
CA ASN A 177 -21.46 -13.97 -3.79
C ASN A 177 -20.21 -13.11 -4.08
N ASP A 178 -20.21 -11.88 -3.59
CA ASP A 178 -19.12 -10.92 -3.81
C ASP A 178 -17.92 -11.16 -2.89
N LEU A 179 -18.07 -11.94 -1.80
CA LEU A 179 -17.00 -12.22 -0.84
C LEU A 179 -15.96 -13.18 -1.42
N ALA A 180 -14.69 -12.75 -1.46
CA ALA A 180 -13.62 -13.55 -2.05
C ALA A 180 -13.29 -14.82 -1.25
N PHE A 181 -13.43 -14.76 0.08
CA PHE A 181 -12.92 -15.77 1.00
C PHE A 181 -14.01 -16.50 1.77
N MET A 182 -15.26 -16.29 1.41
CA MET A 182 -16.40 -16.90 2.07
C MET A 182 -17.37 -17.48 1.04
N THR A 183 -17.96 -18.63 1.36
CA THR A 183 -19.03 -19.23 0.59
C THR A 183 -20.34 -18.94 1.29
N ALA A 184 -21.31 -18.41 0.54
CA ALA A 184 -22.68 -18.23 0.99
C ALA A 184 -23.51 -19.49 0.67
N THR A 185 -24.11 -20.09 1.69
CA THR A 185 -24.89 -21.33 1.53
C THR A 185 -26.34 -21.09 1.97
N PRO A 186 -27.33 -21.23 1.06
CA PRO A 186 -28.74 -21.17 1.41
C PRO A 186 -29.14 -22.33 2.31
N GLN A 187 -30.05 -22.07 3.25
CA GLN A 187 -30.64 -23.05 4.16
C GLN A 187 -32.14 -23.09 3.92
N TYR A 188 -32.61 -24.19 3.35
CA TYR A 188 -34.02 -24.34 2.97
C TYR A 188 -34.83 -25.03 4.07
N ASN A 189 -35.94 -24.40 4.46
CA ASN A 189 -36.96 -24.97 5.35
C ASN A 189 -38.33 -24.86 4.69
N LYS A 190 -39.31 -25.62 5.18
CA LYS A 190 -40.68 -25.62 4.63
C LYS A 190 -41.32 -24.23 4.55
N LYS A 191 -40.90 -23.28 5.39
CA LYS A 191 -41.49 -21.93 5.53
C LYS A 191 -40.49 -20.81 5.41
N SER A 192 -39.21 -21.10 5.19
CA SER A 192 -38.19 -20.05 5.13
C SER A 192 -36.98 -20.46 4.35
N VAL A 193 -36.31 -19.48 3.76
CA VAL A 193 -34.97 -19.62 3.21
C VAL A 193 -34.05 -18.78 4.05
N GLY A 194 -33.03 -19.40 4.60
CA GLY A 194 -31.92 -18.75 5.33
C GLY A 194 -30.66 -18.67 4.48
N LEU A 195 -29.63 -18.03 5.01
CA LEU A 195 -28.29 -17.95 4.41
C LEU A 195 -27.26 -18.04 5.52
N THR A 196 -26.25 -18.87 5.33
CA THR A 196 -25.09 -18.99 6.21
C THR A 196 -23.81 -18.73 5.43
N PHE A 197 -22.75 -18.30 6.13
CA PHE A 197 -21.44 -18.05 5.54
C PHE A 197 -20.40 -18.98 6.15
N ALA A 198 -19.53 -19.52 5.33
CA ALA A 198 -18.39 -20.31 5.76
C ALA A 198 -17.13 -19.83 5.03
N ARG A 199 -15.97 -19.92 5.69
CA ARG A 199 -14.66 -19.66 5.05
C ARG A 199 -14.49 -20.68 3.92
N ASN A 200 -14.05 -20.21 2.74
CA ASN A 200 -13.69 -21.07 1.61
C ASN A 200 -12.18 -21.32 1.57
N ASP A 201 -11.72 -22.14 0.62
CA ASP A 201 -10.31 -22.53 0.47
C ASP A 201 -9.49 -21.56 -0.36
N VAL A 202 -10.02 -20.37 -0.68
CA VAL A 202 -9.30 -19.34 -1.45
C VAL A 202 -8.21 -18.73 -0.57
N PRO A 203 -6.90 -18.90 -0.89
CA PRO A 203 -5.84 -18.34 -0.08
C PRO A 203 -5.70 -16.83 -0.31
N LEU A 204 -5.34 -16.06 0.73
CA LEU A 204 -5.13 -14.61 0.63
C LEU A 204 -4.15 -14.23 -0.49
N LYS A 205 -3.12 -15.05 -0.70
CA LYS A 205 -2.09 -14.81 -1.71
C LYS A 205 -2.63 -14.81 -3.15
N SER A 206 -3.74 -15.53 -3.41
CA SER A 206 -4.30 -15.65 -4.76
C SER A 206 -4.97 -14.37 -5.27
N VAL A 207 -5.42 -13.49 -4.37
CA VAL A 207 -6.07 -12.22 -4.73
C VAL A 207 -5.08 -11.05 -4.79
N ALA A 208 -3.85 -11.23 -4.31
CA ALA A 208 -2.84 -10.18 -4.33
C ALA A 208 -2.34 -9.90 -5.75
N THR A 209 -2.42 -8.65 -6.18
CA THR A 209 -2.03 -8.20 -7.53
C THR A 209 -0.58 -7.75 -7.62
N THR A 210 0.03 -7.35 -6.50
CA THR A 210 1.42 -6.85 -6.43
C THR A 210 2.32 -7.84 -5.69
N ASP A 211 3.64 -7.76 -5.89
CA ASP A 211 4.61 -8.58 -5.16
C ASP A 211 4.59 -8.27 -3.66
N SER A 212 4.46 -6.99 -3.31
CA SER A 212 4.32 -6.55 -1.92
C SER A 212 3.06 -7.12 -1.26
N GLY A 213 1.92 -7.08 -1.98
CA GLY A 213 0.66 -7.69 -1.53
C GLY A 213 0.79 -9.21 -1.37
N ARG A 214 1.51 -9.90 -2.28
CA ARG A 214 1.79 -11.35 -2.17
C ARG A 214 2.68 -11.69 -0.99
N ALA A 215 3.68 -10.85 -0.69
CA ALA A 215 4.57 -11.02 0.44
C ALA A 215 3.81 -10.94 1.77
N VAL A 216 3.03 -9.88 1.98
CA VAL A 216 2.23 -9.74 3.21
C VAL A 216 1.14 -10.81 3.31
N ALA A 217 0.47 -11.16 2.20
CA ALA A 217 -0.54 -12.23 2.19
C ALA A 217 0.06 -13.58 2.64
N GLY A 218 1.28 -13.89 2.19
CA GLY A 218 2.00 -15.09 2.60
C GLY A 218 2.50 -15.08 4.04
N SER A 219 2.58 -13.91 4.67
CA SER A 219 3.00 -13.77 6.08
C SER A 219 1.83 -13.86 7.08
N ILE A 220 0.60 -13.62 6.62
CA ILE A 220 -0.59 -13.70 7.47
C ILE A 220 -0.89 -15.16 7.80
N VAL A 221 -1.00 -15.47 9.09
CA VAL A 221 -1.45 -16.78 9.55
C VAL A 221 -2.97 -16.84 9.38
N GLU A 222 -3.42 -17.54 8.34
CA GLU A 222 -4.85 -17.71 8.07
C GLU A 222 -5.49 -18.65 9.11
N PRO A 223 -6.71 -18.34 9.59
CA PRO A 223 -7.47 -19.27 10.39
C PRO A 223 -7.70 -20.58 9.61
N GLN A 224 -7.38 -21.70 10.21
CA GLN A 224 -7.59 -23.01 9.59
C GLN A 224 -9.09 -23.24 9.32
N VAL A 225 -9.45 -23.58 8.10
CA VAL A 225 -10.78 -24.11 7.79
C VAL A 225 -10.86 -25.51 8.40
N PRO A 226 -11.88 -25.84 9.23
CA PRO A 226 -12.04 -27.20 9.68
C PRO A 226 -12.17 -28.12 8.44
N SER A 227 -11.20 -29.00 8.25
CA SER A 227 -11.27 -29.96 7.15
C SER A 227 -12.55 -30.79 7.32
N SER A 228 -13.47 -30.71 6.35
CA SER A 228 -14.61 -31.61 6.29
C SER A 228 -14.05 -33.03 6.28
N PRO A 229 -14.55 -33.95 7.13
CA PRO A 229 -14.08 -35.32 7.10
C PRO A 229 -14.32 -35.88 5.69
N ALA A 230 -13.25 -36.38 5.09
CA ALA A 230 -13.34 -37.03 3.78
C ALA A 230 -14.42 -38.11 3.85
N PRO A 231 -15.28 -38.26 2.80
CA PRO A 231 -16.29 -39.30 2.81
C PRO A 231 -15.58 -40.66 2.98
N SER A 232 -15.91 -41.35 4.07
CA SER A 232 -15.39 -42.67 4.37
C SER A 232 -15.85 -43.61 3.25
N THR A 233 -14.92 -44.01 2.40
CA THR A 233 -15.13 -45.10 1.44
C THR A 233 -15.47 -46.38 2.21
N PRO A 234 -16.54 -47.11 1.86
CA PRO A 234 -16.83 -48.36 2.53
C PRO A 234 -15.69 -49.34 2.28
N LEU A 235 -15.13 -49.88 3.35
CA LEU A 235 -14.20 -51.00 3.31
C LEU A 235 -14.87 -52.20 2.64
N THR A 236 -14.53 -52.49 1.40
CA THR A 236 -14.83 -53.74 0.75
C THR A 236 -13.99 -54.85 1.40
N ALA A 237 -14.67 -55.91 1.80
CA ALA A 237 -14.13 -57.07 2.45
C ALA A 237 -12.97 -57.71 1.66
N SER A 238 -11.87 -57.95 2.35
CA SER A 238 -10.68 -58.65 1.86
C SER A 238 -10.95 -60.13 1.68
N THR A 239 -10.76 -60.64 0.48
CA THR A 239 -10.57 -62.07 0.16
C THR A 239 -9.15 -62.50 0.47
N PRO A 240 -8.90 -63.73 0.97
CA PRO A 240 -7.58 -64.18 1.38
C PRO A 240 -6.69 -64.59 0.21
N LEU A 241 -5.39 -64.26 0.34
CA LEU A 241 -4.31 -64.67 -0.56
C LEU A 241 -3.87 -66.13 -0.27
N PRO A 242 -3.41 -66.86 -1.26
CA PRO A 242 -2.62 -68.08 -1.04
C PRO A 242 -1.12 -67.82 -0.97
N ASP A 243 -0.46 -68.61 -0.13
CA ASP A 243 0.98 -68.71 0.06
C ASP A 243 1.76 -69.03 -1.20
N SER A 244 2.95 -68.49 -1.34
CA SER A 244 4.07 -69.23 -1.93
C SER A 244 5.46 -68.60 -1.55
N ASP A 245 6.28 -69.48 -1.05
CA ASP A 245 7.72 -69.39 -0.71
C ASP A 245 8.64 -68.76 -1.75
N SER A 246 9.72 -68.16 -1.31
CA SER A 246 11.14 -68.46 -1.56
C SER A 246 12.03 -67.22 -1.48
N ALA A 247 12.81 -67.13 -0.44
CA ALA A 247 14.24 -67.36 -0.30
C ALA A 247 15.21 -66.35 -0.92
N SER A 248 16.16 -65.93 -0.06
CA SER A 248 17.61 -65.63 -0.30
C SER A 248 17.97 -64.27 -0.77
N THR A 249 18.90 -63.52 -0.29
CA THR A 249 20.17 -63.63 0.45
C THR A 249 20.68 -62.25 0.80
N ALA A 250 21.11 -62.04 1.99
CA ALA A 250 22.40 -61.56 2.53
C ALA A 250 23.16 -60.43 1.84
N THR A 251 23.54 -59.40 2.59
CA THR A 251 24.88 -59.10 3.19
C THR A 251 24.80 -57.73 3.88
N ALA A 252 25.03 -57.62 5.16
CA ALA A 252 26.23 -57.33 5.94
C ALA A 252 26.88 -55.98 5.59
N SER A 253 26.99 -55.04 6.51
CA SER A 253 28.03 -54.87 7.49
C SER A 253 27.96 -53.55 8.25
N THR A 254 27.99 -53.64 9.56
CA THR A 254 28.90 -53.04 10.55
C THR A 254 28.80 -51.55 10.76
N SER A 255 28.64 -51.07 11.92
CA SER A 255 29.01 -51.24 13.29
C SER A 255 29.27 -49.87 13.94
N LEU A 256 28.96 -49.77 15.16
CA LEU A 256 29.55 -49.27 16.40
C LEU A 256 29.14 -47.84 16.76
N THR A 257 28.76 -47.46 17.97
CA THR A 257 28.94 -47.94 19.34
C THR A 257 28.06 -47.12 20.28
N ALA A 258 27.48 -47.73 21.30
CA ALA A 258 26.93 -47.07 22.48
C ALA A 258 28.04 -46.86 23.55
N PRO A 259 27.81 -46.13 24.65
CA PRO A 259 27.42 -46.79 25.92
C PRO A 259 26.35 -46.00 26.72
N ALA A 260 25.39 -46.65 27.32
CA ALA A 260 25.27 -47.22 28.67
C ALA A 260 25.59 -46.25 29.84
N ALA A 261 24.80 -46.06 30.85
CA ALA A 261 24.07 -46.81 31.81
C ALA A 261 23.32 -45.79 32.70
N THR A 262 22.33 -46.04 33.53
CA THR A 262 22.22 -46.96 34.62
C THR A 262 20.78 -47.00 35.16
N SER A 263 20.42 -48.14 35.63
CA SER A 263 19.22 -48.64 36.27
C SER A 263 18.82 -47.97 37.59
N ALA A 264 17.51 -47.97 37.88
CA ALA A 264 16.99 -48.32 39.19
C ALA A 264 15.56 -48.86 39.08
N SER A 265 15.39 -50.02 39.59
CA SER A 265 14.21 -50.88 39.58
C SER A 265 13.36 -50.71 40.84
N VAL A 266 12.07 -51.17 40.72
CA VAL A 266 11.24 -51.93 41.72
C VAL A 266 10.12 -51.12 42.39
N PRO A 267 8.94 -51.75 42.74
CA PRO A 267 8.25 -52.95 42.30
C PRO A 267 6.75 -52.78 41.93
N ILE A 268 6.23 -53.87 41.40
CA ILE A 268 4.86 -54.18 41.03
C ILE A 268 3.96 -54.32 42.28
N GLN A 269 2.74 -53.75 42.22
CA GLN A 269 1.57 -54.33 42.91
C GLN A 269 0.38 -54.34 41.96
N ASP A 270 -0.15 -55.53 41.74
CA ASP A 270 -1.41 -55.85 41.08
C ASP A 270 -2.59 -55.30 41.88
N GLU A 271 -3.48 -54.59 41.23
CA GLU A 271 -4.87 -54.50 41.63
C GLU A 271 -5.78 -54.37 40.40
N PHE A 272 -6.51 -55.40 40.08
CA PHE A 272 -7.56 -55.45 39.07
C PHE A 272 -8.74 -54.57 39.52
N VAL A 273 -8.95 -53.43 38.88
CA VAL A 273 -10.24 -52.73 38.93
C VAL A 273 -10.78 -52.61 37.51
N THR A 274 -11.89 -53.32 37.26
CA THR A 274 -12.71 -53.20 36.06
C THR A 274 -13.28 -51.79 35.98
N ALA A 275 -12.82 -50.99 35.00
CA ALA A 275 -13.41 -49.70 34.66
C ALA A 275 -14.56 -49.89 33.65
N PRO A 276 -15.69 -49.13 33.77
CA PRO A 276 -16.76 -49.15 32.81
C PRO A 276 -16.34 -48.52 31.51
N VAL A 277 -16.80 -49.10 30.40
CA VAL A 277 -16.65 -48.53 29.04
C VAL A 277 -17.31 -47.18 29.04
N SER A 278 -16.48 -46.11 28.95
CA SER A 278 -16.95 -44.75 28.73
C SER A 278 -17.23 -44.59 27.24
N GLU A 279 -18.48 -44.35 26.89
CA GLU A 279 -18.87 -43.86 25.57
C GLU A 279 -18.06 -42.63 25.24
N ALA A 280 -17.33 -42.66 24.13
CA ALA A 280 -16.59 -41.49 23.64
C ALA A 280 -17.62 -40.41 23.30
N VAL A 281 -17.79 -39.45 24.17
CA VAL A 281 -18.46 -38.19 23.85
C VAL A 281 -17.58 -37.48 22.80
N GLU A 282 -18.07 -37.47 21.59
CA GLU A 282 -17.49 -36.67 20.50
C GLU A 282 -17.39 -35.20 20.96
N ALA A 283 -16.18 -34.70 21.11
CA ALA A 283 -15.96 -33.31 21.45
C ALA A 283 -16.61 -32.44 20.38
N PRO A 284 -17.40 -31.43 20.73
CA PRO A 284 -18.01 -30.55 19.74
C PRO A 284 -16.89 -29.92 18.91
N ALA A 285 -17.05 -29.99 17.56
CA ALA A 285 -16.14 -29.34 16.63
C ALA A 285 -15.92 -27.90 17.08
N SER A 286 -14.68 -27.51 17.35
CA SER A 286 -14.35 -26.18 17.82
C SER A 286 -14.85 -25.17 16.78
N ALA A 287 -15.65 -24.20 17.22
CA ALA A 287 -16.10 -23.10 16.39
C ALA A 287 -14.88 -22.41 15.75
N PRO A 288 -14.97 -21.95 14.49
CA PRO A 288 -13.88 -21.29 13.82
C PRO A 288 -13.39 -20.10 14.67
N GLN A 289 -12.11 -20.13 15.04
CA GLN A 289 -11.53 -19.07 15.85
C GLN A 289 -11.51 -17.77 15.05
N LYS A 290 -12.07 -16.73 15.63
CA LYS A 290 -12.00 -15.36 15.10
C LYS A 290 -10.54 -14.94 14.92
N PRO A 291 -10.14 -14.33 13.77
CA PRO A 291 -8.82 -13.78 13.62
C PRO A 291 -8.49 -12.81 14.75
N ALA A 292 -7.34 -12.98 15.40
CA ALA A 292 -6.90 -12.09 16.47
C ALA A 292 -6.66 -10.65 15.99
N ASN A 293 -6.47 -10.47 14.68
CA ASN A 293 -6.20 -9.19 14.03
C ASN A 293 -7.42 -8.73 13.21
N THR A 294 -7.98 -7.56 13.58
CA THR A 294 -9.18 -7.02 12.92
C THR A 294 -8.94 -6.58 11.48
N ALA A 295 -7.70 -6.21 11.10
CA ALA A 295 -7.36 -5.93 9.71
C ALA A 295 -7.44 -7.21 8.86
N VAL A 296 -6.93 -8.32 9.37
CA VAL A 296 -7.04 -9.64 8.71
C VAL A 296 -8.50 -10.07 8.60
N ALA A 297 -9.29 -9.88 9.67
CA ALA A 297 -10.73 -10.18 9.65
C ALA A 297 -11.47 -9.37 8.55
N ALA A 298 -11.15 -8.09 8.42
CA ALA A 298 -11.75 -7.22 7.40
C ALA A 298 -11.33 -7.63 5.97
N ILE A 299 -10.10 -8.11 5.76
CA ILE A 299 -9.69 -8.66 4.45
C ILE A 299 -10.48 -9.91 4.12
N LEU A 300 -10.60 -10.84 5.06
CA LEU A 300 -11.33 -12.10 4.86
C LEU A 300 -12.82 -11.89 4.58
N ALA A 301 -13.35 -10.74 4.94
CA ALA A 301 -14.73 -10.31 4.68
C ALA A 301 -14.85 -9.38 3.45
N SER A 302 -13.83 -9.31 2.59
CA SER A 302 -13.80 -8.43 1.42
C SER A 302 -14.04 -9.17 0.12
N ASP A 303 -14.45 -8.42 -0.91
CA ASP A 303 -14.32 -8.86 -2.30
C ASP A 303 -12.85 -8.90 -2.74
N SER A 304 -12.56 -9.57 -3.86
CA SER A 304 -11.18 -9.77 -4.35
C SER A 304 -10.44 -8.47 -4.63
N LYS A 305 -11.12 -7.45 -5.15
CA LYS A 305 -10.50 -6.15 -5.48
C LYS A 305 -10.15 -5.37 -4.22
N THR A 306 -11.07 -5.32 -3.27
CA THR A 306 -10.86 -4.66 -1.97
C THR A 306 -9.77 -5.37 -1.19
N ALA A 307 -9.74 -6.70 -1.19
CA ALA A 307 -8.69 -7.50 -0.55
C ALA A 307 -7.31 -7.24 -1.16
N ALA A 308 -7.20 -7.14 -2.49
CA ALA A 308 -5.94 -6.80 -3.17
C ALA A 308 -5.40 -5.43 -2.72
N ILE A 309 -6.26 -4.41 -2.70
CA ILE A 309 -5.91 -3.06 -2.23
C ILE A 309 -5.53 -3.07 -0.74
N ALA A 310 -6.24 -3.84 0.08
CA ALA A 310 -5.97 -3.97 1.50
C ALA A 310 -4.60 -4.59 1.77
N LEU A 311 -4.26 -5.67 1.06
CA LEU A 311 -2.95 -6.31 1.16
C LEU A 311 -1.82 -5.37 0.77
N GLU A 312 -2.00 -4.55 -0.26
CA GLU A 312 -1.03 -3.54 -0.66
C GLU A 312 -0.85 -2.45 0.40
N GLN A 313 -1.94 -1.95 0.99
CA GLN A 313 -1.88 -0.99 2.10
C GLN A 313 -1.20 -1.58 3.34
N LEU A 314 -1.45 -2.86 3.66
CA LEU A 314 -0.79 -3.55 4.77
C LEU A 314 0.70 -3.77 4.51
N ALA A 315 1.10 -3.97 3.28
CA ALA A 315 2.50 -4.18 2.91
C ALA A 315 3.40 -2.97 3.21
N ALA A 316 2.86 -1.75 3.26
CA ALA A 316 3.60 -0.52 3.56
C ALA A 316 4.88 -0.37 2.71
N GLY A 317 4.75 -0.48 1.39
CA GLY A 317 5.88 -0.42 0.45
C GLY A 317 6.77 0.82 0.59
N SER A 318 6.23 1.94 1.08
CA SER A 318 6.96 3.17 1.38
C SER A 318 8.11 2.98 2.39
N ASN A 319 7.99 2.06 3.34
CA ASN A 319 9.06 1.77 4.32
C ASN A 319 10.34 1.26 3.65
N ALA A 320 10.22 0.55 2.53
CA ALA A 320 11.37 0.05 1.78
C ALA A 320 12.14 1.15 1.03
N ASN A 321 11.52 2.32 0.82
CA ASN A 321 12.14 3.46 0.14
C ASN A 321 12.84 4.45 1.08
N LEU A 322 12.72 4.27 2.40
CA LEU A 322 13.30 5.19 3.40
C LEU A 322 14.82 5.29 3.27
N ALA A 323 15.51 4.18 2.98
CA ALA A 323 16.97 4.18 2.80
C ALA A 323 17.39 5.06 1.61
N LYS A 324 16.78 4.86 0.43
CA LYS A 324 17.08 5.68 -0.77
C LYS A 324 16.77 7.15 -0.55
N ALA A 325 15.64 7.45 0.09
CA ALA A 325 15.25 8.82 0.41
C ALA A 325 16.22 9.49 1.39
N THR A 326 16.64 8.79 2.45
CA THR A 326 17.63 9.31 3.41
C THR A 326 18.98 9.55 2.75
N LEU A 327 19.48 8.59 1.94
CA LEU A 327 20.73 8.77 1.19
C LEU A 327 20.66 9.95 0.20
N SER A 328 19.50 10.17 -0.42
CA SER A 328 19.30 11.33 -1.31
C SER A 328 19.28 12.65 -0.52
N SER A 329 18.75 12.67 0.69
CA SER A 329 18.64 13.88 1.53
C SER A 329 19.98 14.40 2.04
N ILE A 330 20.99 13.53 2.19
CA ILE A 330 22.32 13.92 2.67
C ILE A 330 23.29 14.32 1.54
N THR A 331 22.97 14.00 0.28
CA THR A 331 23.81 14.36 -0.88
C THR A 331 24.14 15.87 -0.93
N PRO A 332 23.21 16.81 -0.67
CA PRO A 332 23.51 18.24 -0.67
C PRO A 332 24.58 18.64 0.35
N VAL A 333 24.69 17.95 1.48
CA VAL A 333 25.70 18.24 2.51
C VAL A 333 27.11 17.90 1.99
N SER A 334 27.29 16.74 1.36
CA SER A 334 28.57 16.35 0.73
C SER A 334 28.91 17.25 -0.44
N THR A 335 27.91 17.66 -1.24
CA THR A 335 28.10 18.63 -2.32
C THR A 335 28.51 19.99 -1.79
N SER A 336 27.93 20.44 -0.66
CA SER A 336 28.34 21.67 0.03
C SER A 336 29.80 21.63 0.47
N MET A 337 30.21 20.51 1.08
CA MET A 337 31.61 20.31 1.49
C MET A 337 32.56 20.31 0.28
N LEU A 338 32.23 19.58 -0.79
CA LEU A 338 33.02 19.60 -2.02
C LEU A 338 33.08 21.00 -2.64
N SER A 339 31.96 21.73 -2.66
CA SER A 339 31.94 23.13 -3.14
C SER A 339 32.87 24.03 -2.32
N ALA A 340 32.85 23.87 -1.00
CA ALA A 340 33.76 24.64 -0.13
C ALA A 340 35.23 24.29 -0.39
N MET A 341 35.56 23.00 -0.56
CA MET A 341 36.92 22.54 -0.87
C MET A 341 37.44 23.05 -2.21
N ARG A 342 36.60 23.02 -3.25
CA ARG A 342 36.96 23.51 -4.60
C ARG A 342 37.29 25.00 -4.65
N GLN A 343 36.77 25.77 -3.72
CA GLN A 343 36.99 27.18 -3.59
C GLN A 343 38.26 27.52 -2.78
N LEU A 344 38.95 26.50 -2.27
CA LEU A 344 40.29 26.62 -1.65
C LEU A 344 41.42 26.44 -2.67
N ASP A 345 41.14 26.30 -3.96
CA ASP A 345 42.14 26.19 -5.00
C ASP A 345 43.04 27.45 -4.99
N ASN A 346 44.23 27.28 -4.44
CA ASN A 346 45.26 28.29 -4.39
C ASN A 346 45.90 28.47 -5.76
N ARG A 347 45.26 29.24 -6.63
CA ARG A 347 46.01 29.80 -7.74
C ARG A 347 46.90 30.90 -7.20
N THR A 348 48.11 30.54 -6.87
CA THR A 348 49.24 31.46 -6.97
C THR A 348 49.48 31.69 -8.46
N GLY A 349 48.64 32.50 -9.10
CA GLY A 349 49.09 33.23 -10.28
C GLY A 349 50.29 34.04 -9.85
N PRO A 350 51.33 34.23 -10.71
CA PRO A 350 52.45 35.09 -10.39
C PRO A 350 51.87 36.43 -9.96
N ALA A 351 52.36 36.93 -8.84
CA ALA A 351 52.04 38.27 -8.33
C ALA A 351 52.52 39.32 -9.32
N HIS A 352 51.73 39.57 -10.37
CA HIS A 352 51.91 40.72 -11.24
C HIS A 352 50.71 41.63 -11.09
N GLY A 353 50.95 42.60 -10.25
CA GLY A 353 50.45 43.94 -10.33
C GLY A 353 48.95 44.15 -10.31
N SER A 354 48.62 44.95 -9.37
CA SER A 354 47.39 45.67 -9.06
C SER A 354 46.40 44.90 -8.20
N GLY A 355 46.51 45.26 -6.94
CA GLY A 355 45.62 44.91 -5.87
C GLY A 355 44.17 45.03 -6.21
N ASN A 356 43.46 44.04 -5.96
CA ASN A 356 42.06 43.84 -5.62
C ASN A 356 41.48 42.52 -6.15
N SER A 357 42.33 41.55 -6.52
CA SER A 357 41.82 40.20 -6.63
C SER A 357 41.46 39.75 -5.23
N PRO A 358 40.20 39.33 -4.95
CA PRO A 358 39.88 38.65 -3.71
C PRO A 358 40.76 37.41 -3.65
N ARG A 359 41.81 37.46 -2.83
CA ARG A 359 42.55 36.27 -2.50
C ARG A 359 41.55 35.36 -1.80
N GLN A 360 41.24 34.25 -2.43
CA GLN A 360 40.69 33.15 -1.69
C GLN A 360 41.60 32.97 -0.47
N ALA A 361 41.02 32.70 0.69
CA ALA A 361 41.70 32.74 1.99
C ALA A 361 43.04 31.99 2.00
N ALA A 362 44.06 32.59 1.44
CA ALA A 362 45.43 32.15 1.36
C ALA A 362 46.32 33.24 1.93
N GLY A 363 45.94 33.72 3.09
CA GLY A 363 46.81 34.53 3.94
C GLY A 363 47.96 33.69 4.50
N GLY A 364 48.73 34.22 5.45
CA GLY A 364 49.77 33.48 6.14
C GLY A 364 49.28 32.20 6.84
N LEU A 365 50.16 31.50 7.54
CA LEU A 365 49.87 30.26 8.28
C LEU A 365 48.71 30.38 9.32
N ASP A 366 48.35 31.61 9.69
CA ASP A 366 47.29 31.92 10.68
C ASP A 366 45.95 32.31 10.04
N SER A 367 45.79 32.15 8.72
CA SER A 367 44.56 32.56 8.03
C SER A 367 43.53 31.41 7.97
N GLY A 368 42.28 31.77 8.22
CA GLY A 368 41.14 30.86 8.20
C GLY A 368 40.01 31.40 7.35
N ARG A 369 39.04 30.53 7.10
CA ARG A 369 37.80 30.89 6.42
C ARG A 369 36.61 30.25 7.16
N VAL A 370 35.53 31.00 7.28
CA VAL A 370 34.23 30.47 7.66
C VAL A 370 33.27 30.61 6.49
N TRP A 371 32.35 29.66 6.41
CA TRP A 371 31.32 29.67 5.39
C TRP A 371 30.01 29.12 5.93
N VAL A 372 28.89 29.58 5.37
CA VAL A 372 27.55 29.11 5.69
C VAL A 372 26.82 28.90 4.38
N GLN A 373 26.13 27.82 4.27
CA GLN A 373 25.34 27.45 3.10
C GLN A 373 23.95 27.02 3.50
N ALA A 374 22.93 27.68 2.93
CA ALA A 374 21.56 27.22 2.93
C ALA A 374 21.35 26.27 1.74
N LEU A 375 20.66 25.18 1.98
CA LEU A 375 20.37 24.17 0.97
C LEU A 375 18.89 23.84 0.95
N GLY A 376 18.37 23.65 -0.26
CA GLY A 376 17.06 23.12 -0.54
C GLY A 376 17.17 22.05 -1.61
N ASN A 377 16.61 20.90 -1.39
CA ASN A 377 16.65 19.77 -2.31
C ASN A 377 15.26 19.13 -2.38
N GLY A 378 14.88 18.69 -3.55
CA GLY A 378 13.67 17.92 -3.75
C GLY A 378 13.87 16.88 -4.83
N GLY A 379 13.17 15.77 -4.68
CA GLY A 379 13.28 14.68 -5.62
C GLY A 379 12.07 13.77 -5.62
N LYS A 380 12.11 12.87 -6.58
CA LYS A 380 11.09 11.88 -6.86
C LYS A 380 11.78 10.54 -7.08
N ILE A 381 11.29 9.53 -6.40
CA ILE A 381 11.71 8.14 -6.54
C ILE A 381 10.51 7.40 -7.11
N ASP A 382 10.63 6.96 -8.36
CA ASP A 382 9.62 6.19 -9.04
C ASP A 382 9.90 4.70 -8.86
N ARG A 383 8.84 3.90 -8.71
CA ARG A 383 8.88 2.45 -8.69
C ARG A 383 7.83 1.93 -9.65
N ASP A 384 8.18 0.94 -10.45
CA ASP A 384 7.34 0.38 -11.53
C ASP A 384 5.97 -0.15 -11.09
N THR A 385 5.81 -0.53 -9.83
CA THR A 385 4.62 -1.23 -9.34
C THR A 385 3.90 -0.54 -8.18
N ASP A 386 4.47 0.55 -7.62
CA ASP A 386 3.94 1.15 -6.39
C ASP A 386 4.03 2.68 -6.40
N SER A 387 3.45 3.32 -5.41
CA SER A 387 3.38 4.77 -5.33
C SER A 387 4.76 5.45 -5.37
N THR A 388 4.87 6.47 -6.17
CA THR A 388 5.99 7.41 -6.17
C THR A 388 6.22 7.97 -4.77
N LEU A 389 7.47 7.92 -4.27
CA LEU A 389 7.90 8.64 -3.07
C LEU A 389 8.51 9.98 -3.47
N LYS A 390 7.97 11.07 -2.97
CA LYS A 390 8.54 12.40 -3.08
C LYS A 390 9.28 12.74 -1.80
N HIS A 391 10.40 13.43 -1.93
CA HIS A 391 11.11 13.98 -0.78
C HIS A 391 11.45 15.46 -1.01
N SER A 392 11.49 16.20 0.08
CA SER A 392 11.91 17.62 0.07
C SER A 392 12.72 17.90 1.33
N THR A 393 13.96 18.33 1.14
CA THR A 393 14.91 18.62 2.20
C THR A 393 15.26 20.10 2.21
N GLN A 394 15.29 20.69 3.38
CA GLN A 394 15.81 22.03 3.61
C GLN A 394 16.79 22.01 4.77
N GLY A 395 17.83 22.83 4.71
CA GLY A 395 18.84 22.80 5.76
C GLY A 395 19.84 23.94 5.70
N LEU A 396 20.67 23.97 6.73
CA LEU A 396 21.79 24.89 6.87
C LEU A 396 23.03 24.09 7.24
N VAL A 397 24.13 24.35 6.54
CA VAL A 397 25.45 23.79 6.81
C VAL A 397 26.42 24.94 6.98
N ALA A 398 27.24 24.86 7.99
CA ALA A 398 28.34 25.81 8.23
C ALA A 398 29.66 25.07 8.35
N GLY A 399 30.73 25.70 7.96
CA GLY A 399 32.05 25.13 8.09
C GLY A 399 33.13 26.20 8.36
N ALA A 400 34.26 25.70 8.81
CA ALA A 400 35.45 26.48 8.97
C ALA A 400 36.66 25.68 8.48
N ASP A 401 37.59 26.33 7.85
CA ASP A 401 38.83 25.72 7.37
C ASP A 401 40.04 26.61 7.60
N TRP A 402 41.18 25.96 7.69
CA TRP A 402 42.46 26.58 7.99
C TRP A 402 43.54 26.06 7.06
N ARG A 403 44.49 26.89 6.73
CA ARG A 403 45.68 26.51 6.02
C ARG A 403 46.70 25.92 7.01
N LEU A 404 47.17 24.68 6.77
CA LEU A 404 48.23 24.05 7.58
C LEU A 404 49.64 24.40 7.06
N ASP A 405 49.81 24.36 5.73
CA ASP A 405 51.04 24.68 5.03
C ASP A 405 50.73 25.18 3.61
N GLU A 406 51.76 25.28 2.77
CA GLU A 406 51.59 25.78 1.39
C GLU A 406 50.69 24.92 0.51
N GLN A 407 50.53 23.65 0.84
CA GLN A 407 49.77 22.70 0.05
C GLN A 407 48.47 22.24 0.73
N TRP A 408 48.41 22.23 2.06
CA TRP A 408 47.32 21.61 2.79
C TRP A 408 46.37 22.61 3.47
N HIS A 409 45.07 22.34 3.28
CA HIS A 409 44.00 22.95 4.07
C HIS A 409 43.19 21.85 4.75
N VAL A 410 42.74 22.11 5.96
CA VAL A 410 41.81 21.21 6.68
C VAL A 410 40.62 22.00 7.16
N GLY A 411 39.48 21.32 7.25
CA GLY A 411 38.26 21.97 7.69
C GLY A 411 37.28 21.01 8.35
N ILE A 412 36.32 21.60 9.04
CA ILE A 412 35.23 20.93 9.69
C ILE A 412 33.89 21.49 9.23
N ILE A 413 32.85 20.68 9.30
CA ILE A 413 31.48 21.11 9.03
C ILE A 413 30.55 20.67 10.14
N GLY A 414 29.47 21.44 10.32
CA GLY A 414 28.31 21.10 11.10
C GLY A 414 27.04 21.61 10.41
N GLY A 415 25.93 20.89 10.57
CA GLY A 415 24.69 21.30 9.93
C GLY A 415 23.47 20.64 10.49
N LYS A 416 22.32 21.20 10.13
CA LYS A 416 21.00 20.61 10.40
C LYS A 416 20.16 20.67 9.14
N SER A 417 19.44 19.58 8.88
CA SER A 417 18.44 19.54 7.80
C SER A 417 17.17 18.86 8.25
N GLN A 418 16.09 19.20 7.57
CA GLN A 418 14.79 18.58 7.73
C GLN A 418 14.30 18.09 6.37
N THR A 419 13.87 16.85 6.31
CA THR A 419 13.35 16.21 5.12
C THR A 419 11.90 15.79 5.34
N LYS A 420 11.02 16.14 4.42
CA LYS A 420 9.65 15.63 4.34
C LYS A 420 9.58 14.55 3.29
N LEU A 421 8.89 13.48 3.62
CA LEU A 421 8.63 12.33 2.77
C LEU A 421 7.12 12.27 2.53
N ASP A 422 6.70 12.11 1.29
CA ASP A 422 5.29 12.06 0.90
C ASP A 422 5.07 10.92 -0.11
N ALA A 423 4.21 9.98 0.26
CA ALA A 423 3.75 8.88 -0.57
C ALA A 423 2.23 8.75 -0.45
N ARG A 424 1.60 8.01 -1.36
CA ARG A 424 0.14 7.95 -1.53
C ARG A 424 -0.67 7.73 -0.25
N HIS A 425 -0.17 6.93 0.70
CA HIS A 425 -0.86 6.58 1.94
C HIS A 425 0.03 6.73 3.18
N SER A 426 1.19 7.36 3.02
CA SER A 426 2.13 7.56 4.13
C SER A 426 2.90 8.87 3.97
N ASP A 427 3.07 9.54 5.09
CA ASP A 427 3.90 10.74 5.24
C ASP A 427 5.03 10.42 6.22
N GLY A 428 6.15 11.10 6.09
CA GLY A 428 7.28 11.00 7.00
C GLY A 428 8.05 12.30 7.13
N ASP A 429 8.67 12.46 8.27
CA ASP A 429 9.59 13.56 8.57
C ASP A 429 10.93 12.96 9.01
N LEU A 430 12.04 13.60 8.63
CA LEU A 430 13.38 13.21 9.01
C LEU A 430 14.16 14.45 9.44
N ASP A 431 14.45 14.59 10.73
CA ASP A 431 15.31 15.61 11.28
C ASP A 431 16.74 15.08 11.36
N SER A 432 17.71 15.82 10.80
CA SER A 432 19.07 15.32 10.63
C SER A 432 20.10 16.32 11.15
N TRP A 433 21.07 15.83 11.91
CA TRP A 433 22.26 16.54 12.33
C TRP A 433 23.48 15.99 11.60
N HIS A 434 24.30 16.89 11.07
CA HIS A 434 25.47 16.57 10.26
C HIS A 434 26.72 17.10 10.92
N VAL A 435 27.76 16.27 10.96
CA VAL A 435 29.13 16.69 11.30
C VAL A 435 30.10 16.07 10.29
N GLY A 436 31.20 16.72 10.06
CA GLY A 436 32.21 16.18 9.13
C GLY A 436 33.55 16.93 9.20
N ALA A 437 34.50 16.34 8.52
CA ALA A 437 35.84 16.92 8.35
C ALA A 437 36.31 16.72 6.91
N TYR A 438 37.17 17.58 6.46
CA TYR A 438 37.76 17.52 5.14
C TYR A 438 39.19 18.01 5.10
N ALA A 439 39.90 17.57 4.06
CA ALA A 439 41.25 18.03 3.77
C ALA A 439 41.42 18.26 2.27
N VAL A 440 42.15 19.28 1.89
CA VAL A 440 42.51 19.60 0.51
C VAL A 440 44.01 19.71 0.41
N ARG A 441 44.61 18.97 -0.54
CA ARG A 441 46.00 19.19 -0.95
C ARG A 441 46.02 19.76 -2.35
N GLN A 442 46.67 20.89 -2.49
CA GLN A 442 46.92 21.53 -3.78
C GLN A 442 48.43 21.47 -4.09
N ASP A 443 48.76 20.84 -5.20
CA ASP A 443 50.13 20.73 -5.67
C ASP A 443 50.20 21.15 -7.15
N GLY A 444 50.49 22.41 -7.39
CA GLY A 444 50.42 23.02 -8.71
C GLY A 444 49.01 22.88 -9.32
N PRO A 445 48.84 22.23 -10.50
CA PRO A 445 47.54 22.03 -11.12
C PRO A 445 46.72 20.87 -10.51
N LEU A 446 47.35 20.00 -9.70
CA LEU A 446 46.70 18.83 -9.09
C LEU A 446 46.06 19.22 -7.75
N ALA A 447 44.79 18.95 -7.62
CA ALA A 447 44.04 19.06 -6.38
C ALA A 447 43.54 17.69 -5.91
N LEU A 448 43.87 17.34 -4.66
CA LEU A 448 43.36 16.17 -3.98
C LEU A 448 42.42 16.63 -2.86
N ARG A 449 41.19 16.11 -2.83
CA ARG A 449 40.15 16.50 -1.88
C ARG A 449 39.64 15.28 -1.16
N PHE A 450 39.65 15.28 0.16
CA PHE A 450 39.18 14.19 1.01
C PHE A 450 38.13 14.73 1.96
N GLY A 451 37.06 13.96 2.13
CA GLY A 451 35.99 14.33 3.06
C GLY A 451 35.34 13.13 3.70
N ALA A 452 34.91 13.33 4.94
CA ALA A 452 34.09 12.36 5.66
C ALA A 452 32.98 13.09 6.42
N THR A 453 31.77 12.53 6.38
CA THR A 453 30.60 13.04 7.12
C THR A 453 29.92 11.93 7.88
N TYR A 454 29.38 12.29 9.02
CA TYR A 454 28.45 11.49 9.81
C TYR A 454 27.16 12.29 9.98
N ALA A 455 26.02 11.64 9.81
CA ALA A 455 24.74 12.23 10.16
C ALA A 455 23.92 11.28 11.03
N SER A 456 23.27 11.86 12.03
CA SER A 456 22.25 11.23 12.85
C SER A 456 20.89 11.73 12.42
N HIS A 457 19.94 10.83 12.28
CA HIS A 457 18.60 11.08 11.78
C HIS A 457 17.56 10.60 12.80
N ASP A 458 16.63 11.47 13.16
CA ASP A 458 15.41 11.16 13.90
C ASP A 458 14.25 11.17 12.93
N GLY A 459 13.69 10.00 12.65
CA GLY A 459 12.69 9.76 11.65
C GLY A 459 11.31 9.48 12.24
N SER A 460 10.28 10.01 11.63
CA SER A 460 8.90 9.66 11.91
C SER A 460 8.15 9.26 10.64
N SER A 461 7.25 8.31 10.78
CA SER A 461 6.34 7.89 9.72
C SER A 461 4.90 7.91 10.20
N LYS A 462 3.98 8.29 9.31
CA LYS A 462 2.53 8.27 9.53
C LYS A 462 1.90 7.57 8.36
N ARG A 463 1.08 6.57 8.62
CA ARG A 463 0.45 5.76 7.59
C ARG A 463 -1.04 5.59 7.89
N ARG A 464 -1.86 5.65 6.85
CA ARG A 464 -3.29 5.36 6.92
C ARG A 464 -3.59 4.07 6.17
N VAL A 465 -4.28 3.16 6.83
CA VAL A 465 -4.81 1.92 6.26
C VAL A 465 -6.31 1.95 6.38
N ALA A 466 -7.03 1.89 5.25
CA ALA A 466 -8.49 1.95 5.27
C ALA A 466 -9.09 1.13 4.12
N PHE A 467 -9.88 0.12 4.45
CA PHE A 467 -10.59 -0.75 3.52
C PHE A 467 -11.73 -1.48 4.24
N ASN A 468 -12.79 -1.83 3.55
CA ASN A 468 -13.88 -2.69 4.02
C ASN A 468 -14.38 -2.38 5.45
N GLY A 469 -14.62 -1.09 5.74
CA GLY A 469 -15.05 -0.64 7.08
C GLY A 469 -13.94 -0.60 8.14
N PHE A 470 -12.76 -1.18 7.88
CA PHE A 470 -11.58 -1.08 8.72
C PHE A 470 -10.84 0.26 8.46
N SER A 471 -10.32 0.90 9.52
CA SER A 471 -9.51 2.10 9.37
C SER A 471 -8.57 2.30 10.57
N ASP A 472 -7.26 2.32 10.28
CA ASP A 472 -6.20 2.64 11.24
C ASP A 472 -5.37 3.83 10.81
N ARG A 473 -4.87 4.57 11.80
CA ARG A 473 -3.86 5.63 11.63
C ARG A 473 -2.63 5.25 12.43
N LEU A 474 -1.59 4.90 11.72
CA LEU A 474 -0.38 4.33 12.29
C LEU A 474 0.72 5.38 12.35
N LYS A 475 1.54 5.30 13.40
CA LYS A 475 2.70 6.17 13.60
C LYS A 475 3.89 5.32 13.99
N GLY A 476 5.04 5.55 13.37
CA GLY A 476 6.33 4.97 13.72
C GLY A 476 7.37 6.05 13.96
N SER A 477 8.32 5.79 14.85
CA SER A 477 9.52 6.62 15.04
C SER A 477 10.73 5.71 15.00
N TYR A 478 11.80 6.17 14.37
CA TYR A 478 13.02 5.40 14.19
C TYR A 478 14.25 6.29 14.19
N ASP A 479 15.35 5.75 14.69
CA ASP A 479 16.67 6.35 14.58
C ASP A 479 17.41 5.74 13.39
N ALA A 480 18.16 6.59 12.68
CA ALA A 480 19.03 6.16 11.61
C ALA A 480 20.33 6.95 11.62
N SER A 481 21.34 6.40 10.99
CA SER A 481 22.62 7.09 10.79
C SER A 481 23.13 6.90 9.37
N THR A 482 23.89 7.87 8.90
CA THR A 482 24.61 7.76 7.64
C THR A 482 26.07 8.19 7.82
N GLN A 483 26.94 7.47 7.14
CA GLN A 483 28.36 7.74 7.07
C GLN A 483 28.73 7.87 5.60
N GLN A 484 29.50 8.90 5.28
CA GLN A 484 30.04 9.09 3.94
C GLN A 484 31.53 9.39 4.03
N ALA A 485 32.27 8.86 3.09
CA ALA A 485 33.66 9.22 2.87
C ALA A 485 33.92 9.32 1.36
N PHE A 486 34.73 10.26 0.96
CA PHE A 486 35.09 10.40 -0.44
C PHE A 486 36.51 10.92 -0.64
N ALA A 487 37.06 10.59 -1.80
CA ALA A 487 38.33 11.13 -2.29
C ALA A 487 38.12 11.59 -3.73
N GLU A 488 38.55 12.81 -4.03
CA GLU A 488 38.45 13.39 -5.36
C GLU A 488 39.84 13.89 -5.81
N ALA A 489 40.21 13.59 -7.05
CA ALA A 489 41.36 14.14 -7.72
C ALA A 489 40.87 15.01 -8.89
N GLY A 490 41.35 16.22 -8.98
CA GLY A 490 41.08 17.15 -10.07
C GLY A 490 42.41 17.70 -10.64
N TYR A 491 42.46 17.91 -11.94
CA TYR A 491 43.60 18.48 -12.60
C TYR A 491 43.19 19.72 -13.39
N ASN A 492 43.78 20.85 -13.07
CA ASN A 492 43.41 22.13 -13.63
C ASN A 492 44.26 22.47 -14.88
N PHE A 493 43.62 22.48 -16.03
CA PHE A 493 44.22 22.89 -17.31
C PHE A 493 43.99 24.37 -17.64
N GLY A 494 43.49 25.17 -16.72
CA GLY A 494 43.06 26.53 -17.00
C GLY A 494 44.21 27.48 -17.33
N GLU A 495 43.93 28.39 -18.25
CA GLU A 495 44.82 29.47 -18.67
C GLU A 495 44.07 30.80 -18.53
N GLY A 496 44.72 31.79 -17.90
CA GLY A 496 44.09 33.09 -17.63
C GLY A 496 42.89 33.01 -16.70
N ASP A 497 41.75 33.60 -17.14
CA ASP A 497 40.51 33.69 -16.36
C ASP A 497 39.62 32.45 -16.46
N VAL A 498 39.98 31.47 -17.30
CA VAL A 498 39.21 30.27 -17.52
C VAL A 498 39.86 29.07 -16.82
N THR A 499 39.04 28.33 -16.08
CA THR A 499 39.41 27.08 -15.42
C THR A 499 38.74 25.93 -16.10
N LEU A 500 39.51 24.93 -16.49
CA LEU A 500 39.02 23.64 -16.99
C LEU A 500 39.60 22.53 -16.12
N GLU A 501 38.76 21.81 -15.38
CA GLU A 501 39.19 20.78 -14.44
C GLU A 501 38.45 19.47 -14.67
N PRO A 502 39.03 18.51 -15.39
CA PRO A 502 38.59 17.13 -15.29
C PRO A 502 38.84 16.59 -13.88
N PHE A 503 37.91 15.78 -13.40
CA PHE A 503 38.01 15.20 -12.07
C PHE A 503 37.52 13.73 -12.03
N ALA A 504 38.05 13.02 -11.05
CA ALA A 504 37.59 11.68 -10.67
C ALA A 504 37.35 11.65 -9.16
N ASN A 505 36.20 11.16 -8.76
CA ASN A 505 35.79 11.02 -7.36
C ASN A 505 35.47 9.55 -7.07
N LEU A 506 35.88 9.06 -5.91
CA LEU A 506 35.51 7.79 -5.32
C LEU A 506 34.80 8.06 -4.02
N GLY A 507 33.58 7.54 -3.85
CA GLY A 507 32.76 7.77 -2.68
C GLY A 507 32.26 6.46 -2.07
N TYR A 508 32.22 6.42 -0.76
CA TYR A 508 31.63 5.36 0.04
C TYR A 508 30.51 5.94 0.90
N GLN A 509 29.38 5.23 0.95
CA GLN A 509 28.23 5.60 1.76
C GLN A 509 27.74 4.37 2.54
N ARG A 510 27.40 4.58 3.80
CA ARG A 510 26.75 3.60 4.66
C ARG A 510 25.52 4.22 5.29
N TYR A 511 24.40 3.54 5.17
CA TYR A 511 23.15 3.83 5.86
C TYR A 511 22.87 2.72 6.86
N GLN A 512 22.37 3.08 8.03
CA GLN A 512 21.93 2.17 9.07
C GLN A 512 20.69 2.75 9.74
N ARG A 513 19.63 1.95 9.83
CA ARG A 513 18.40 2.29 10.55
C ARG A 513 18.10 1.21 11.57
N ASP A 514 17.70 1.62 12.77
CA ASP A 514 17.27 0.72 13.82
C ASP A 514 15.89 0.12 13.55
N SER A 515 15.55 -0.97 14.23
CA SER A 515 14.22 -1.55 14.17
C SER A 515 13.22 -0.70 14.95
N TYR A 516 12.00 -0.59 14.45
CA TYR A 516 10.93 0.12 15.14
C TYR A 516 9.59 -0.60 14.98
N SER A 517 8.62 -0.22 15.82
CA SER A 517 7.25 -0.70 15.72
C SER A 517 6.29 0.47 15.56
N GLU A 518 5.38 0.34 14.62
CA GLU A 518 4.25 1.28 14.47
C GLU A 518 3.28 1.13 15.64
N LYS A 519 2.56 2.19 15.95
CA LYS A 519 1.50 2.25 16.94
C LYS A 519 0.24 2.84 16.30
N GLY A 520 -0.94 2.47 16.79
CA GLY A 520 -2.19 3.11 16.37
C GLY A 520 -3.22 2.17 15.78
N GLY A 521 -3.02 0.83 15.82
CA GLY A 521 -4.05 -0.12 15.40
C GLY A 521 -3.55 -1.51 15.07
N HIS A 522 -4.43 -2.32 14.53
CA HIS A 522 -4.16 -3.72 14.18
C HIS A 522 -3.38 -3.91 12.88
N ALA A 523 -3.34 -2.88 12.02
CA ALA A 523 -2.51 -2.86 10.82
C ALA A 523 -1.06 -2.43 11.09
N ALA A 524 -0.67 -2.27 12.36
CA ALA A 524 0.66 -1.85 12.77
C ALA A 524 1.72 -2.91 12.44
N LEU A 525 2.87 -2.44 11.96
CA LEU A 525 4.02 -3.25 11.58
C LEU A 525 5.18 -3.08 12.55
N LYS A 526 5.89 -4.17 12.80
CA LYS A 526 7.27 -4.13 13.24
C LYS A 526 8.15 -4.07 11.99
N VAL A 527 8.97 -3.04 11.88
CA VAL A 527 9.93 -2.85 10.78
C VAL A 527 11.31 -3.14 11.31
N HIS A 528 11.98 -4.14 10.75
CA HIS A 528 13.31 -4.55 11.19
C HIS A 528 14.37 -3.54 10.77
N GLY A 529 15.49 -3.53 11.48
CA GLY A 529 16.65 -2.72 11.15
C GLY A 529 17.17 -3.02 9.75
N GLN A 530 17.73 -2.00 9.11
CA GLN A 530 18.26 -2.08 7.75
C GLN A 530 19.66 -1.47 7.71
N SER A 531 20.58 -2.10 7.00
CA SER A 531 21.92 -1.55 6.73
C SER A 531 22.21 -1.66 5.25
N GLN A 532 22.77 -0.60 4.68
CA GLN A 532 23.17 -0.55 3.27
C GLN A 532 24.51 0.13 3.11
N ASN A 533 25.36 -0.43 2.25
CA ASN A 533 26.67 0.09 1.93
C ASN A 533 26.77 0.26 0.41
N ASN A 534 27.27 1.41 -0.03
CA ASN A 534 27.45 1.72 -1.44
C ASN A 534 28.82 2.29 -1.68
N LEU A 535 29.49 1.79 -2.71
CA LEU A 535 30.66 2.40 -3.31
C LEU A 535 30.25 3.04 -4.62
N ASN A 536 30.77 4.23 -4.93
CA ASN A 536 30.50 4.89 -6.20
C ASN A 536 31.76 5.57 -6.73
N SER A 537 31.82 5.70 -8.05
CA SER A 537 32.82 6.52 -8.73
C SER A 537 32.12 7.59 -9.57
N THR A 538 32.72 8.77 -9.67
CA THR A 538 32.21 9.85 -10.54
C THR A 538 33.35 10.39 -11.37
N PHE A 539 33.15 10.48 -12.67
CA PHE A 539 34.07 11.14 -13.60
C PHE A 539 33.36 12.33 -14.20
N GLY A 540 34.05 13.46 -14.28
CA GLY A 540 33.42 14.68 -14.75
C GLY A 540 34.36 15.75 -15.17
N LEU A 541 33.76 16.87 -15.58
CA LEU A 541 34.43 18.06 -16.05
C LEU A 541 33.82 19.30 -15.40
N ARG A 542 34.64 20.21 -14.96
CA ARG A 542 34.24 21.53 -14.44
C ARG A 542 34.84 22.62 -15.29
N VAL A 543 34.05 23.66 -15.49
CA VAL A 543 34.46 24.89 -16.18
C VAL A 543 34.05 26.06 -15.32
N ALA A 544 34.94 27.00 -15.12
CA ALA A 544 34.62 28.27 -14.49
C ALA A 544 35.35 29.41 -15.24
N LYS A 545 34.75 30.61 -15.22
CA LYS A 545 35.37 31.79 -15.80
C LYS A 545 35.24 32.95 -14.82
N THR A 546 36.33 33.56 -14.44
CA THR A 546 36.31 34.75 -13.60
C THR A 546 36.24 36.01 -14.45
N ASN A 547 35.26 36.87 -14.21
CA ASN A 547 35.08 38.15 -14.88
C ASN A 547 35.21 39.27 -13.84
N THR A 548 36.03 40.26 -14.10
CA THR A 548 36.12 41.46 -13.27
C THR A 548 35.11 42.48 -13.77
N LEU A 549 34.23 42.94 -12.90
CA LEU A 549 33.22 43.95 -13.18
C LEU A 549 33.81 45.36 -13.08
N ASP A 550 33.18 46.36 -13.67
CA ASP A 550 33.64 47.75 -13.68
C ASP A 550 33.82 48.37 -12.29
N ASN A 551 33.13 47.85 -11.29
CA ASN A 551 33.22 48.25 -9.88
C ASN A 551 34.31 47.49 -9.07
N GLY A 552 35.12 46.67 -9.75
CA GLY A 552 36.20 45.88 -9.13
C GLY A 552 35.74 44.57 -8.48
N MET A 553 34.46 44.24 -8.43
CA MET A 553 33.98 42.95 -7.97
C MET A 553 34.27 41.85 -8.99
N GLN A 554 34.45 40.61 -8.54
CA GLN A 554 34.66 39.47 -9.43
C GLN A 554 33.41 38.58 -9.44
N LEU A 555 32.99 38.26 -10.66
CA LEU A 555 31.88 37.38 -10.93
C LEU A 555 32.39 36.09 -11.58
N THR A 556 32.14 34.95 -10.97
CA THR A 556 32.63 33.65 -11.43
C THR A 556 31.45 32.70 -11.68
N PRO A 557 30.90 32.63 -12.92
CA PRO A 557 30.06 31.57 -13.35
C PRO A 557 30.83 30.24 -13.39
N ARG A 558 30.18 29.14 -12.97
CA ARG A 558 30.73 27.80 -12.96
C ARG A 558 29.70 26.79 -13.46
N LEU A 559 30.19 25.80 -14.18
CA LEU A 559 29.41 24.67 -14.68
C LEU A 559 30.18 23.37 -14.45
N SER A 560 29.52 22.35 -13.98
CA SER A 560 30.08 21.01 -13.80
C SER A 560 29.13 19.96 -14.30
N THR A 561 29.68 18.93 -14.93
CA THR A 561 28.94 17.73 -15.29
C THR A 561 29.74 16.50 -14.85
N GLY A 562 29.03 15.46 -14.39
CA GLY A 562 29.67 14.23 -13.95
C GLY A 562 28.79 13.01 -14.20
N TRP A 563 29.42 11.94 -14.64
CA TRP A 563 28.80 10.62 -14.71
C TRP A 563 29.21 9.82 -13.48
N LYS A 564 28.22 9.41 -12.70
CA LYS A 564 28.38 8.62 -11.49
C LYS A 564 27.95 7.18 -11.74
N HIS A 565 28.78 6.23 -11.32
CA HIS A 565 28.49 4.80 -11.31
C HIS A 565 28.48 4.27 -9.88
N THR A 566 27.43 3.55 -9.50
CA THR A 566 27.28 2.92 -8.19
C THR A 566 27.55 1.42 -8.30
N TYR A 567 28.41 0.90 -7.42
CA TYR A 567 28.84 -0.50 -7.38
C TYR A 567 28.09 -1.26 -6.28
N GLY A 568 28.03 -2.60 -6.43
CA GLY A 568 27.46 -3.50 -5.43
C GLY A 568 25.98 -3.79 -5.67
N GLU A 569 25.32 -4.24 -4.62
CA GLU A 569 23.89 -4.50 -4.62
C GLU A 569 23.12 -3.20 -4.59
N LEU A 570 22.20 -3.07 -5.53
CA LEU A 570 21.36 -1.87 -5.66
C LEU A 570 19.95 -2.12 -5.12
N ASP A 571 19.60 -3.39 -4.92
CA ASP A 571 18.30 -3.79 -4.43
C ASP A 571 18.11 -3.35 -2.98
N GLN A 572 16.95 -2.78 -2.72
CA GLN A 572 16.55 -2.33 -1.40
C GLN A 572 15.48 -3.29 -0.88
N HIS A 573 15.74 -3.94 0.23
CA HIS A 573 14.77 -4.80 0.89
C HIS A 573 14.53 -4.34 2.31
N THR A 574 13.29 -4.36 2.75
CA THR A 574 12.92 -4.11 4.14
C THR A 574 12.12 -5.28 4.67
N ARG A 575 12.59 -5.90 5.75
CA ARG A 575 11.89 -6.96 6.45
C ARG A 575 10.91 -6.35 7.45
N GLN A 576 9.67 -6.83 7.41
CA GLN A 576 8.57 -6.33 8.22
C GLN A 576 7.72 -7.49 8.76
N GLN A 577 6.94 -7.22 9.80
CA GLN A 577 6.02 -8.17 10.41
C GLN A 577 4.74 -7.46 10.84
N LEU A 578 3.59 -8.02 10.51
CA LEU A 578 2.31 -7.53 11.03
C LEU A 578 2.20 -7.90 12.52
N LEU A 579 2.07 -6.88 13.38
CA LEU A 579 1.88 -7.11 14.80
C LEU A 579 0.55 -7.83 15.05
N ASN A 580 0.56 -8.87 15.91
CA ASN A 580 -0.61 -9.67 16.26
C ASN A 580 -1.30 -10.40 15.08
N GLY A 581 -0.55 -10.91 14.12
CA GLY A 581 -1.21 -11.67 13.06
C GLY A 581 -0.37 -12.16 11.89
N GLY A 582 0.96 -12.01 11.95
CA GLY A 582 1.81 -12.42 10.84
C GLY A 582 3.20 -12.88 11.26
N ILE A 583 3.86 -13.57 10.33
CA ILE A 583 5.30 -13.85 10.37
C ILE A 583 6.05 -12.75 9.58
N ASP A 584 7.37 -12.77 9.63
CA ASP A 584 8.21 -11.84 8.87
C ASP A 584 7.99 -11.99 7.35
N PHE A 585 7.99 -10.86 6.65
CA PHE A 585 7.96 -10.79 5.18
C PHE A 585 8.91 -9.70 4.69
N GLU A 586 9.36 -9.81 3.45
CA GLU A 586 10.23 -8.84 2.80
C GLU A 586 9.50 -8.06 1.71
N ILE A 587 9.77 -6.76 1.67
CA ILE A 587 9.30 -5.84 0.63
C ILE A 587 10.50 -5.26 -0.09
N ALA A 588 10.51 -5.34 -1.41
CA ALA A 588 11.48 -4.65 -2.23
C ALA A 588 11.14 -3.16 -2.31
N GLY A 589 12.14 -2.30 -2.10
CA GLY A 589 12.08 -0.86 -2.36
C GLY A 589 12.52 -0.51 -3.79
N ALA A 590 12.51 0.79 -4.11
CA ALA A 590 13.12 1.28 -5.34
C ALA A 590 14.64 1.03 -5.31
N GLN A 591 15.17 0.46 -6.36
CA GLN A 591 16.61 0.21 -6.49
C GLN A 591 17.41 1.51 -6.45
N LEU A 592 18.64 1.44 -5.98
CA LEU A 592 19.59 2.54 -6.17
C LEU A 592 19.97 2.64 -7.65
N ASP A 593 20.12 3.85 -8.12
CA ASP A 593 20.50 4.06 -9.51
C ASP A 593 21.94 3.62 -9.77
N ARG A 594 22.13 2.71 -10.71
CA ARG A 594 23.46 2.22 -11.13
C ARG A 594 24.26 3.32 -11.80
N ASN A 595 23.59 4.11 -12.64
CA ASN A 595 24.22 5.23 -13.35
C ASN A 595 23.37 6.48 -13.18
N SER A 596 24.03 7.60 -12.92
CA SER A 596 23.38 8.92 -12.90
C SER A 596 24.27 9.97 -13.54
N LEU A 597 23.63 10.98 -14.13
CA LEU A 597 24.28 12.19 -14.64
C LEU A 597 24.02 13.31 -13.64
N SER A 598 25.09 13.92 -13.12
CA SER A 598 25.02 15.11 -12.31
C SER A 598 25.34 16.35 -13.13
N LEU A 599 24.57 17.41 -12.93
CA LEU A 599 24.78 18.73 -13.49
C LEU A 599 24.80 19.73 -12.35
N ASP A 600 25.80 20.63 -12.33
CA ASP A 600 25.90 21.70 -11.33
C ASP A 600 26.18 23.01 -12.09
N ALA A 601 25.36 24.02 -11.83
CA ALA A 601 25.56 25.38 -12.34
C ALA A 601 25.54 26.34 -11.18
N GLY A 602 26.51 27.24 -11.13
CA GLY A 602 26.63 28.18 -10.03
C GLY A 602 27.23 29.52 -10.44
N LEU A 603 27.06 30.47 -9.54
CA LEU A 603 27.57 31.84 -9.71
C LEU A 603 28.13 32.32 -8.37
N ASP A 604 29.37 32.71 -8.35
CA ASP A 604 30.05 33.30 -7.19
C ASP A 604 30.35 34.76 -7.44
N LEU A 605 29.99 35.63 -6.50
CA LEU A 605 30.26 37.09 -6.52
C LEU A 605 31.13 37.45 -5.33
N ALA A 606 32.37 37.84 -5.60
CA ALA A 606 33.27 38.40 -4.60
C ALA A 606 32.92 39.88 -4.37
N LEU A 607 32.33 40.18 -3.22
CA LEU A 607 31.92 41.53 -2.82
C LEU A 607 33.09 42.35 -2.36
N SER A 608 34.08 41.70 -1.74
CA SER A 608 35.32 42.31 -1.25
C SER A 608 36.42 41.26 -1.20
N ALA A 609 37.61 41.63 -0.77
CA ALA A 609 38.74 40.71 -0.58
C ALA A 609 38.38 39.53 0.36
N ASN A 610 37.47 39.75 1.32
CA ASN A 610 37.16 38.81 2.38
C ASN A 610 35.76 38.18 2.27
N HIS A 611 34.84 38.77 1.49
CA HIS A 611 33.43 38.30 1.44
C HIS A 611 33.04 37.86 0.05
N THR A 612 32.46 36.66 -0.06
CA THR A 612 31.90 36.12 -1.29
C THR A 612 30.50 35.60 -1.06
N LEU A 613 29.58 35.94 -1.96
CA LEU A 613 28.26 35.31 -2.06
C LEU A 613 28.27 34.32 -3.22
N GLY A 614 27.61 33.18 -3.02
CA GLY A 614 27.46 32.17 -4.05
C GLY A 614 26.02 31.67 -4.13
N MET A 615 25.60 31.29 -5.32
CA MET A 615 24.37 30.56 -5.55
C MET A 615 24.63 29.43 -6.53
N GLY A 616 23.84 28.37 -6.43
CA GLY A 616 23.97 27.23 -7.32
C GLY A 616 22.71 26.41 -7.41
N VAL A 617 22.60 25.70 -8.52
CA VAL A 617 21.55 24.70 -8.78
C VAL A 617 22.24 23.41 -9.20
N THR A 618 21.84 22.30 -8.60
CA THR A 618 22.32 20.97 -8.99
C THR A 618 21.16 20.10 -9.42
N GLY A 619 21.40 19.21 -10.37
CA GLY A 619 20.44 18.21 -10.84
C GLY A 619 21.12 16.86 -10.96
N ASP A 620 20.54 15.82 -10.36
CA ASP A 620 20.92 14.43 -10.59
C ASP A 620 19.81 13.73 -11.34
N ILE A 621 20.13 13.15 -12.49
CA ILE A 621 19.20 12.47 -13.38
C ILE A 621 19.66 11.03 -13.53
N ALA A 622 18.76 10.10 -13.22
CA ALA A 622 18.97 8.67 -13.36
C ALA A 622 17.72 8.00 -13.95
N SER A 623 17.76 6.67 -14.11
CA SER A 623 16.62 5.89 -14.63
C SER A 623 15.38 6.02 -13.74
N ASP A 624 15.56 5.87 -12.42
CA ASP A 624 14.46 5.69 -11.47
C ASP A 624 14.36 6.85 -10.45
N SER A 625 15.24 7.85 -10.56
CA SER A 625 15.19 9.01 -9.68
C SER A 625 15.60 10.32 -10.38
N ARG A 626 15.02 11.40 -9.90
CA ARG A 626 15.38 12.77 -10.29
C ARG A 626 15.41 13.62 -9.04
N ASN A 627 16.57 14.26 -8.81
CA ASN A 627 16.78 15.15 -7.69
C ASN A 627 17.23 16.51 -8.21
N THR A 628 16.73 17.56 -7.59
CA THR A 628 17.16 18.95 -7.88
C THR A 628 17.44 19.64 -6.56
N ALA A 629 18.57 20.32 -6.47
CA ALA A 629 18.88 21.13 -5.31
C ALA A 629 19.23 22.57 -5.69
N VAL A 630 18.90 23.48 -4.80
CA VAL A 630 19.26 24.89 -4.88
C VAL A 630 20.05 25.24 -3.64
N MET A 631 21.12 26.00 -3.79
CA MET A 631 21.99 26.40 -2.68
C MET A 631 22.31 27.89 -2.73
N GLY A 632 22.36 28.50 -1.57
CA GLY A 632 22.87 29.85 -1.36
C GLY A 632 23.99 29.81 -0.33
N GLN A 633 25.10 30.50 -0.58
CA GLN A 633 26.32 30.43 0.22
C GLN A 633 26.85 31.80 0.51
N TRP A 634 27.34 31.97 1.74
CA TRP A 634 28.17 33.11 2.14
C TRP A 634 29.49 32.62 2.72
N ARG A 635 30.58 33.31 2.37
CA ARG A 635 31.94 32.99 2.82
C ARG A 635 32.65 34.24 3.30
N MET A 636 33.43 34.07 4.35
CA MET A 636 34.27 35.10 4.90
C MET A 636 35.67 34.56 5.23
N ALA A 637 36.68 35.19 4.70
CA ALA A 637 38.10 34.94 5.01
C ALA A 637 38.58 35.90 6.09
N PHE A 638 39.48 35.46 6.98
CA PHE A 638 40.08 36.27 8.05
C PHE A 638 41.54 35.90 8.29
#